data_c6da8ae6364b66a6f0f486a8cb10e1e0
#
_entry.id   c6da8ae6364b66a6f0f486a8cb10e1e0
#
_cell.length_a   1.000
_cell.length_b   1.000
_cell.length_c   1.000
_cell.angle_alpha   90.00
_cell.angle_beta   90.00
_cell.angle_gamma   90.00
#
_symmetry.space_group_name_H-M   'P 1'
#
loop_
_entity.id
_entity.type
_entity.pdbx_description
1 polymer ?
#
loop_
_entity_poly.entity_id
_entity_poly.type
_entity_poly.pdbx_seq_one_letter_code
_entity_poly.pdbx_strand_id
1 'polypeptide(L)'
;GAQMVKEVASKTSDMAGDGTTTATVLARSIYEEGQKLVAAGNNPMSIKRGIDAAVDVAVKELQGLSKATKDQREIAQVGTISANNDTTIGNIIAEAMNKVGKEGVITVEEAKSMDTTLEVVEGMQFDRGYLSPYFVTDPEKMVASLEDPYILINEKKISNMKDLLPILEQVAKMGKPLMIIAEDVDGEA
;
A
#
# COMPACT_ATOMS: atom_id res chain seq x y z
N GLY A 1 -25.83 -9.35 -6.64
CA GLY A 1 -25.56 -8.17 -7.51
C GLY A 1 -24.81 -7.10 -6.76
N ALA A 2 -25.41 -6.43 -5.77
CA ALA A 2 -24.79 -5.30 -5.07
C ALA A 2 -23.44 -5.67 -4.41
N GLN A 3 -23.31 -6.85 -3.84
CA GLN A 3 -22.06 -7.32 -3.23
C GLN A 3 -20.93 -7.43 -4.25
N MET A 4 -21.20 -7.88 -5.47
CA MET A 4 -20.20 -7.99 -6.53
C MET A 4 -19.71 -6.61 -6.98
N VAL A 5 -20.61 -5.63 -7.08
CA VAL A 5 -20.26 -4.25 -7.42
C VAL A 5 -19.45 -3.60 -6.30
N LYS A 6 -19.81 -3.85 -5.04
CA LYS A 6 -19.01 -3.42 -3.88
C LYS A 6 -17.58 -3.98 -3.94
N GLU A 7 -17.41 -5.24 -4.34
CA GLU A 7 -16.09 -5.85 -4.49
C GLU A 7 -15.22 -5.14 -5.53
N VAL A 8 -15.81 -4.73 -6.67
CA VAL A 8 -15.10 -3.93 -7.69
C VAL A 8 -14.60 -2.61 -7.10
N ALA A 9 -15.46 -1.89 -6.38
CA ALA A 9 -15.10 -0.62 -5.74
C ALA A 9 -14.00 -0.82 -4.68
N SER A 10 -14.11 -1.86 -3.83
CA SER A 10 -13.11 -2.16 -2.80
C SER A 10 -11.75 -2.48 -3.40
N LYS A 11 -11.68 -3.35 -4.40
CA LYS A 11 -10.40 -3.67 -5.10
C LYS A 11 -9.77 -2.43 -5.73
N THR A 12 -10.57 -1.54 -6.30
CA THR A 12 -10.05 -0.28 -6.88
C THR A 12 -9.48 0.61 -5.79
N SER A 13 -10.15 0.74 -4.65
CA SER A 13 -9.66 1.48 -3.49
C SER A 13 -8.35 0.89 -2.94
N ASP A 14 -8.28 -0.42 -2.80
CA ASP A 14 -7.09 -1.11 -2.26
C ASP A 14 -5.86 -0.93 -3.17
N MET A 15 -6.05 -0.91 -4.49
CA MET A 15 -4.95 -0.80 -5.44
C MET A 15 -4.55 0.63 -5.80
N ALA A 16 -5.50 1.55 -5.87
CA ALA A 16 -5.28 2.90 -6.38
C ALA A 16 -5.63 4.01 -5.35
N GLY A 17 -6.31 3.68 -4.26
CA GLY A 17 -6.76 4.65 -3.26
C GLY A 17 -7.88 5.59 -3.74
N ASP A 18 -8.25 5.53 -5.01
CA ASP A 18 -9.23 6.41 -5.64
C ASP A 18 -9.92 5.71 -6.82
N GLY A 19 -10.93 6.37 -7.42
CA GLY A 19 -11.59 5.88 -8.63
C GLY A 19 -12.71 4.87 -8.40
N THR A 20 -13.21 4.71 -7.19
CA THR A 20 -14.25 3.73 -6.82
C THR A 20 -15.57 3.98 -7.58
N THR A 21 -15.97 5.23 -7.75
CA THR A 21 -17.18 5.61 -8.52
C THR A 21 -17.00 5.31 -10.00
N THR A 22 -15.86 5.65 -10.59
CA THR A 22 -15.53 5.36 -11.99
C THR A 22 -15.55 3.86 -12.25
N ALA A 23 -14.92 3.06 -11.40
CA ALA A 23 -14.92 1.60 -11.50
C ALA A 23 -16.33 1.01 -11.42
N THR A 24 -17.18 1.55 -10.54
CA THR A 24 -18.58 1.14 -10.39
C THR A 24 -19.39 1.44 -11.65
N VAL A 25 -19.23 2.63 -12.23
CA VAL A 25 -19.91 3.04 -13.46
C VAL A 25 -19.48 2.18 -14.64
N LEU A 26 -18.16 1.92 -14.77
CA LEU A 26 -17.63 1.04 -15.82
C LEU A 26 -18.15 -0.39 -15.67
N ALA A 27 -18.12 -0.96 -14.46
CA ALA A 27 -18.65 -2.29 -14.20
C ALA A 27 -20.12 -2.41 -14.59
N ARG A 28 -20.94 -1.39 -14.27
CA ARG A 28 -22.34 -1.33 -14.69
C ARG A 28 -22.48 -1.31 -16.21
N SER A 29 -21.76 -0.42 -16.90
CA SER A 29 -21.82 -0.30 -18.34
C SER A 29 -21.42 -1.58 -19.06
N ILE A 30 -20.33 -2.21 -18.64
CA ILE A 30 -19.86 -3.49 -19.19
C ILE A 30 -20.93 -4.59 -18.99
N TYR A 31 -21.52 -4.64 -17.80
CA TYR A 31 -22.58 -5.61 -17.49
C TYR A 31 -23.84 -5.39 -18.34
N GLU A 32 -24.35 -4.16 -18.43
CA GLU A 32 -25.55 -3.82 -19.18
C GLU A 32 -25.40 -4.13 -20.68
N GLU A 33 -24.26 -3.79 -21.28
CA GLU A 33 -24.00 -4.11 -22.69
C GLU A 33 -23.77 -5.61 -22.92
N GLY A 34 -23.03 -6.28 -22.03
CA GLY A 34 -22.85 -7.73 -22.09
C GLY A 34 -24.17 -8.48 -21.96
N GLN A 35 -25.07 -8.05 -21.07
CA GLN A 35 -26.37 -8.68 -20.88
C GLN A 35 -27.26 -8.60 -22.14
N LYS A 36 -27.23 -7.48 -22.85
CA LYS A 36 -27.97 -7.32 -24.13
C LYS A 36 -27.52 -8.36 -25.16
N LEU A 37 -26.21 -8.59 -25.24
CA LEU A 37 -25.63 -9.56 -26.17
C LEU A 37 -25.99 -11.02 -25.77
N VAL A 38 -25.99 -11.31 -24.47
CA VAL A 38 -26.42 -12.65 -23.98
C VAL A 38 -27.91 -12.86 -24.27
N ALA A 39 -28.74 -11.85 -24.04
CA ALA A 39 -30.19 -11.93 -24.37
C ALA A 39 -30.43 -12.10 -25.86
N ALA A 40 -29.56 -11.59 -26.72
CA ALA A 40 -29.58 -11.81 -28.18
C ALA A 40 -29.08 -13.18 -28.63
N GLY A 41 -28.73 -14.08 -27.68
CA GLY A 41 -28.32 -15.47 -27.97
C GLY A 41 -26.80 -15.67 -28.17
N ASN A 42 -25.97 -14.65 -27.90
CA ASN A 42 -24.53 -14.80 -27.98
C ASN A 42 -23.97 -15.62 -26.79
N ASN A 43 -22.88 -16.34 -27.05
CA ASN A 43 -22.23 -17.16 -26.02
C ASN A 43 -21.54 -16.26 -24.97
N PRO A 44 -21.88 -16.38 -23.67
CA PRO A 44 -21.29 -15.54 -22.60
C PRO A 44 -19.77 -15.66 -22.50
N MET A 45 -19.21 -16.85 -22.74
CA MET A 45 -17.76 -17.07 -22.68
C MET A 45 -17.02 -16.38 -23.83
N SER A 46 -17.68 -16.26 -25.01
CA SER A 46 -17.12 -15.51 -26.14
C SER A 46 -17.14 -14.00 -25.85
N ILE A 47 -18.23 -13.52 -25.25
CA ILE A 47 -18.33 -12.12 -24.80
C ILE A 47 -17.24 -11.81 -23.77
N LYS A 48 -17.06 -12.68 -22.78
CA LYS A 48 -15.98 -12.52 -21.77
C LYS A 48 -14.60 -12.40 -22.42
N ARG A 49 -14.27 -13.28 -23.37
CA ARG A 49 -12.98 -13.21 -24.09
C ARG A 49 -12.81 -11.88 -24.85
N GLY A 50 -13.88 -11.37 -25.43
CA GLY A 50 -13.89 -10.07 -26.10
C GLY A 50 -13.65 -8.92 -25.11
N ILE A 51 -14.26 -8.98 -23.94
CA ILE A 51 -14.07 -7.98 -22.87
C ILE A 51 -12.60 -8.03 -22.38
N ASP A 52 -12.07 -9.21 -22.09
CA ASP A 52 -10.70 -9.38 -21.64
C ASP A 52 -9.71 -8.78 -22.67
N ALA A 53 -9.85 -9.09 -23.95
CA ALA A 53 -9.02 -8.54 -25.00
C ALA A 53 -9.13 -7.01 -25.13
N ALA A 54 -10.34 -6.47 -24.99
CA ALA A 54 -10.54 -5.02 -25.01
C ALA A 54 -9.91 -4.33 -23.81
N VAL A 55 -9.98 -4.94 -22.62
CA VAL A 55 -9.34 -4.43 -21.39
C VAL A 55 -7.82 -4.38 -21.55
N ASP A 56 -7.22 -5.45 -22.08
CA ASP A 56 -5.77 -5.49 -22.31
C ASP A 56 -5.29 -4.36 -23.22
N VAL A 57 -6.02 -4.09 -24.30
CA VAL A 57 -5.72 -2.98 -25.22
C VAL A 57 -5.90 -1.63 -24.51
N ALA A 58 -7.03 -1.44 -23.80
CA ALA A 58 -7.32 -0.19 -23.10
C ALA A 58 -6.27 0.11 -22.03
N VAL A 59 -5.86 -0.88 -21.24
CA VAL A 59 -4.82 -0.72 -20.20
C VAL A 59 -3.49 -0.32 -20.83
N LYS A 60 -3.10 -0.94 -21.95
CA LYS A 60 -1.87 -0.62 -22.66
C LYS A 60 -1.88 0.82 -23.19
N GLU A 61 -2.99 1.26 -23.76
CA GLU A 61 -3.14 2.64 -24.24
C GLU A 61 -3.12 3.65 -23.09
N LEU A 62 -3.80 3.34 -21.97
CA LEU A 62 -3.78 4.18 -20.77
C LEU A 62 -2.38 4.33 -20.19
N GLN A 63 -1.56 3.27 -20.20
CA GLN A 63 -0.16 3.36 -19.80
C GLN A 63 0.64 4.33 -20.67
N GLY A 64 0.36 4.36 -21.98
CA GLY A 64 0.98 5.30 -22.92
C GLY A 64 0.54 6.76 -22.72
N LEU A 65 -0.69 6.97 -22.23
CA LEU A 65 -1.25 8.29 -21.91
C LEU A 65 -0.82 8.81 -20.54
N SER A 66 -0.42 7.91 -19.65
CA SER A 66 0.00 8.23 -18.28
C SER A 66 1.25 9.11 -18.28
N LYS A 67 1.27 10.11 -17.41
CA LYS A 67 2.41 10.99 -17.19
C LYS A 67 2.83 10.91 -15.74
N ALA A 68 4.12 10.68 -15.51
CA ALA A 68 4.68 10.75 -14.18
C ALA A 68 4.67 12.20 -13.68
N THR A 69 4.30 12.40 -12.41
CA THR A 69 4.38 13.70 -11.74
C THR A 69 5.86 14.14 -11.64
N LYS A 70 6.15 15.39 -12.00
CA LYS A 70 7.52 15.90 -12.08
C LYS A 70 7.85 16.88 -10.98
N ASP A 71 6.91 17.67 -10.57
CA ASP A 71 7.12 18.75 -9.62
C ASP A 71 6.07 18.77 -8.50
N GLN A 72 6.33 19.60 -7.49
CA GLN A 72 5.46 19.75 -6.32
C GLN A 72 4.07 20.26 -6.67
N ARG A 73 3.93 21.06 -7.72
CA ARG A 73 2.65 21.58 -8.16
C ARG A 73 1.77 20.47 -8.74
N GLU A 74 2.33 19.59 -9.55
CA GLU A 74 1.61 18.44 -10.09
C GLU A 74 1.18 17.47 -8.97
N ILE A 75 2.05 17.25 -7.97
CA ILE A 75 1.72 16.46 -6.78
C ILE A 75 0.56 17.09 -6.00
N ALA A 76 0.59 18.41 -5.79
CA ALA A 76 -0.49 19.13 -5.13
C ALA A 76 -1.82 19.03 -5.91
N GLN A 77 -1.78 19.07 -7.23
CA GLN A 77 -2.97 18.91 -8.08
C GLN A 77 -3.57 17.51 -7.93
N VAL A 78 -2.75 16.47 -7.94
CA VAL A 78 -3.21 15.08 -7.73
C VAL A 78 -3.81 14.93 -6.32
N GLY A 79 -3.11 15.43 -5.30
CA GLY A 79 -3.61 15.42 -3.92
C GLY A 79 -4.93 16.18 -3.77
N THR A 80 -5.08 17.31 -4.44
CA THR A 80 -6.32 18.11 -4.46
C THR A 80 -7.49 17.33 -5.06
N ILE A 81 -7.27 16.64 -6.18
CA ILE A 81 -8.31 15.82 -6.81
C ILE A 81 -8.72 14.67 -5.88
N SER A 82 -7.77 13.97 -5.30
CA SER A 82 -8.02 12.86 -4.35
C SER A 82 -8.72 13.33 -3.07
N ALA A 83 -8.47 14.57 -2.67
CA ALA A 83 -9.13 15.22 -1.53
C ALA A 83 -10.46 15.92 -1.90
N ASN A 84 -11.12 15.48 -2.94
CA ASN A 84 -12.40 16.04 -3.41
C ASN A 84 -12.35 17.55 -3.71
N ASN A 85 -11.28 17.98 -4.38
CA ASN A 85 -10.97 19.37 -4.75
C ASN A 85 -10.61 20.31 -3.57
N ASP A 86 -10.20 19.74 -2.44
CA ASP A 86 -9.65 20.54 -1.34
C ASP A 86 -8.16 20.85 -1.60
N THR A 87 -7.88 22.10 -1.98
CA THR A 87 -6.52 22.57 -2.27
C THR A 87 -5.65 22.67 -1.02
N THR A 88 -6.23 22.83 0.16
CA THR A 88 -5.49 22.88 1.41
C THR A 88 -4.86 21.52 1.71
N ILE A 89 -5.65 20.47 1.62
CA ILE A 89 -5.18 19.08 1.78
C ILE A 89 -4.18 18.73 0.69
N GLY A 90 -4.44 19.10 -0.57
CA GLY A 90 -3.52 18.85 -1.68
C GLY A 90 -2.13 19.48 -1.46
N ASN A 91 -2.08 20.69 -0.94
CA ASN A 91 -0.83 21.39 -0.63
C ASN A 91 -0.08 20.73 0.54
N ILE A 92 -0.79 20.32 1.60
CA ILE A 92 -0.19 19.61 2.74
C ILE A 92 0.43 18.29 2.29
N ILE A 93 -0.27 17.53 1.45
CA ILE A 93 0.26 16.27 0.87
C ILE A 93 1.51 16.55 0.03
N ALA A 94 1.50 17.59 -0.81
CA ALA A 94 2.67 17.94 -1.61
C ALA A 94 3.86 18.39 -0.75
N GLU A 95 3.61 19.12 0.35
CA GLU A 95 4.64 19.49 1.32
C GLU A 95 5.21 18.25 2.03
N ALA A 96 4.34 17.34 2.47
CA ALA A 96 4.75 16.06 3.06
C ALA A 96 5.65 15.27 2.10
N MET A 97 5.21 15.10 0.85
CA MET A 97 5.98 14.40 -0.18
C MET A 97 7.34 15.05 -0.45
N ASN A 98 7.42 16.38 -0.40
CA ASN A 98 8.69 17.10 -0.57
C ASN A 98 9.66 16.86 0.60
N LYS A 99 9.13 16.69 1.82
CA LYS A 99 9.94 16.43 3.03
C LYS A 99 10.42 14.98 3.10
N VAL A 100 9.56 14.02 2.81
CA VAL A 100 9.89 12.58 2.94
C VAL A 100 10.45 11.97 1.66
N GLY A 101 10.30 12.65 0.51
CA GLY A 101 10.73 12.13 -0.80
C GLY A 101 9.74 11.12 -1.40
N LYS A 102 10.06 10.65 -2.62
CA LYS A 102 9.16 9.76 -3.39
C LYS A 102 8.98 8.37 -2.76
N GLU A 103 9.95 7.92 -2.01
CA GLU A 103 9.95 6.62 -1.33
C GLU A 103 9.39 6.72 0.10
N GLY A 104 9.05 7.93 0.54
CA GLY A 104 8.50 8.16 1.88
C GLY A 104 7.06 7.68 2.01
N VAL A 105 6.70 7.25 3.21
CA VAL A 105 5.34 6.84 3.55
C VAL A 105 4.60 8.02 4.15
N ILE A 106 3.40 8.31 3.64
CA ILE A 106 2.50 9.33 4.18
C ILE A 106 1.28 8.62 4.74
N THR A 107 1.05 8.80 6.04
CA THR A 107 -0.15 8.30 6.72
C THR A 107 -1.05 9.46 7.11
N VAL A 108 -2.34 9.21 7.15
CA VAL A 108 -3.36 10.19 7.57
C VAL A 108 -4.05 9.64 8.80
N GLU A 109 -3.99 10.39 9.90
CA GLU A 109 -4.59 10.02 11.16
C GLU A 109 -5.51 11.13 11.66
N GLU A 110 -6.47 10.79 12.49
CA GLU A 110 -7.37 11.75 13.12
C GLU A 110 -6.61 12.55 14.19
N ALA A 111 -6.55 13.88 14.02
CA ALA A 111 -5.88 14.74 14.98
C ALA A 111 -6.69 14.89 16.27
N LYS A 112 -6.01 15.07 17.38
CA LYS A 112 -6.64 15.43 18.67
C LYS A 112 -7.01 16.91 18.76
N SER A 113 -6.48 17.73 17.85
CA SER A 113 -6.73 19.17 17.73
C SER A 113 -7.71 19.48 16.60
N MET A 114 -8.24 20.70 16.58
CA MET A 114 -9.10 21.20 15.50
C MET A 114 -8.31 21.54 14.22
N ASP A 115 -7.01 21.66 14.32
CA ASP A 115 -6.15 22.06 13.21
C ASP A 115 -5.51 20.86 12.54
N THR A 116 -5.41 20.92 11.21
CA THR A 116 -4.65 19.92 10.44
C THR A 116 -3.17 20.23 10.52
N THR A 117 -2.39 19.31 11.05
CA THR A 117 -0.93 19.46 11.21
C THR A 117 -0.18 18.44 10.37
N LEU A 118 1.02 18.80 9.94
CA LEU A 118 1.96 17.90 9.28
C LEU A 118 3.11 17.60 10.22
N GLU A 119 3.20 16.37 10.66
CA GLU A 119 4.34 15.87 11.43
C GLU A 119 5.25 15.03 10.54
N VAL A 120 6.55 15.25 10.63
CA VAL A 120 7.55 14.49 9.88
C VAL A 120 8.41 13.72 10.87
N VAL A 121 8.49 12.42 10.67
CA VAL A 121 9.30 11.52 11.48
C VAL A 121 10.42 10.98 10.58
N GLU A 122 11.65 11.03 11.05
CA GLU A 122 12.75 10.37 10.35
C GLU A 122 12.69 8.88 10.65
N GLY A 123 12.52 8.09 9.59
CA GLY A 123 12.35 6.64 9.69
C GLY A 123 10.91 6.18 9.48
N MET A 124 10.58 5.03 10.03
CA MET A 124 9.26 4.41 9.91
C MET A 124 8.77 3.95 11.29
N GLN A 125 7.54 4.29 11.64
CA GLN A 125 6.91 3.86 12.88
C GLN A 125 5.95 2.71 12.60
N PHE A 126 6.02 1.66 13.44
CA PHE A 126 5.14 0.51 13.38
C PHE A 126 4.21 0.49 14.58
N ASP A 127 3.00 -0.03 14.42
CA ASP A 127 2.02 -0.19 15.50
C ASP A 127 2.40 -1.31 16.47
N ARG A 128 3.26 -2.24 16.06
CA ARG A 128 3.73 -3.35 16.88
C ARG A 128 5.20 -3.22 17.18
N GLY A 129 5.56 -3.48 18.44
CA GLY A 129 6.93 -3.51 18.91
C GLY A 129 7.55 -4.92 18.86
N TYR A 130 8.45 -5.20 19.81
CA TYR A 130 9.12 -6.50 19.94
C TYR A 130 8.12 -7.62 20.29
N LEU A 131 8.38 -8.83 19.80
CA LEU A 131 7.54 -10.01 20.03
C LEU A 131 7.66 -10.58 21.45
N SER A 132 8.79 -10.37 22.11
CA SER A 132 9.07 -10.92 23.43
C SER A 132 9.78 -9.93 24.32
N PRO A 133 9.46 -9.87 25.63
CA PRO A 133 10.18 -9.08 26.61
C PRO A 133 11.68 -9.42 26.71
N TYR A 134 12.09 -10.59 26.24
CA TYR A 134 13.51 -10.99 26.19
C TYR A 134 14.35 -10.13 25.25
N PHE A 135 13.74 -9.42 24.30
CA PHE A 135 14.43 -8.51 23.40
C PHE A 135 14.65 -7.12 23.99
N VAL A 136 14.15 -6.86 25.20
CA VAL A 136 14.32 -5.56 25.87
C VAL A 136 15.79 -5.33 26.21
N THR A 137 16.35 -4.23 25.74
CA THR A 137 17.72 -3.80 26.02
C THR A 137 17.81 -2.83 27.20
N ASP A 138 16.74 -2.08 27.48
CA ASP A 138 16.61 -1.18 28.63
C ASP A 138 15.38 -1.59 29.48
N PRO A 139 15.58 -2.35 30.56
CA PRO A 139 14.48 -2.82 31.40
C PRO A 139 13.75 -1.71 32.15
N GLU A 140 14.39 -0.58 32.43
CA GLU A 140 13.76 0.52 33.16
C GLU A 140 12.71 1.23 32.30
N LYS A 141 13.00 1.37 31.00
CA LYS A 141 12.12 2.00 30.01
C LYS A 141 11.27 1.00 29.25
N MET A 142 11.52 -0.30 29.40
CA MET A 142 10.89 -1.38 28.61
C MET A 142 11.05 -1.15 27.10
N VAL A 143 12.25 -0.81 26.66
CA VAL A 143 12.57 -0.47 25.26
C VAL A 143 13.63 -1.44 24.74
N ALA A 144 13.48 -1.85 23.48
CA ALA A 144 14.52 -2.51 22.69
C ALA A 144 15.16 -1.45 21.76
N SER A 145 16.36 -1.00 22.09
CA SER A 145 17.14 -0.05 21.29
C SER A 145 18.34 -0.73 20.67
N LEU A 146 18.45 -0.65 19.35
CA LEU A 146 19.53 -1.24 18.57
C LEU A 146 20.27 -0.14 17.83
N GLU A 147 21.59 -0.07 17.99
CA GLU A 147 22.43 0.90 17.28
C GLU A 147 22.97 0.26 16.00
N ASP A 148 22.76 0.90 14.86
CA ASP A 148 23.24 0.48 13.53
C ASP A 148 22.99 -1.02 13.22
N PRO A 149 21.73 -1.50 13.38
CA PRO A 149 21.41 -2.90 13.20
C PRO A 149 21.36 -3.31 11.72
N TYR A 150 21.64 -4.59 11.45
CA TYR A 150 21.19 -5.19 10.20
C TYR A 150 19.68 -5.41 10.26
N ILE A 151 19.00 -5.17 9.15
CA ILE A 151 17.55 -5.35 9.05
C ILE A 151 17.25 -6.48 8.08
N LEU A 152 16.61 -7.54 8.60
CA LEU A 152 16.07 -8.63 7.81
C LEU A 152 14.57 -8.41 7.63
N ILE A 153 14.12 -8.27 6.39
CA ILE A 153 12.69 -8.15 6.04
C ILE A 153 12.24 -9.44 5.39
N ASN A 154 11.18 -10.06 5.95
CA ASN A 154 10.58 -11.26 5.41
C ASN A 154 9.05 -11.11 5.37
N GLU A 155 8.45 -11.22 4.19
CA GLU A 155 7.00 -11.09 4.00
C GLU A 155 6.19 -12.25 4.57
N LYS A 156 6.86 -13.34 4.93
CA LYS A 156 6.23 -14.54 5.45
C LYS A 156 6.54 -14.73 6.93
N LYS A 157 5.74 -15.56 7.55
CA LYS A 157 5.99 -16.09 8.88
C LYS A 157 7.29 -16.88 8.93
N ILE A 158 8.04 -16.72 10.03
CA ILE A 158 9.28 -17.45 10.28
C ILE A 158 9.00 -18.43 11.43
N SER A 159 9.07 -19.72 11.16
CA SER A 159 8.73 -20.77 12.14
C SER A 159 9.87 -21.77 12.37
N ASN A 160 10.95 -21.69 11.59
CA ASN A 160 12.02 -22.67 11.63
C ASN A 160 13.38 -21.98 11.80
N MET A 161 14.04 -22.26 12.91
CA MET A 161 15.38 -21.74 13.22
C MET A 161 16.41 -22.06 12.12
N LYS A 162 16.29 -23.20 11.44
CA LYS A 162 17.24 -23.61 10.40
C LYS A 162 17.28 -22.63 9.23
N ASP A 163 16.17 -21.96 8.94
CA ASP A 163 16.11 -21.00 7.85
C ASP A 163 16.85 -19.69 8.21
N LEU A 164 16.90 -19.36 9.49
CA LEU A 164 17.61 -18.19 10.03
C LEU A 164 19.11 -18.43 10.27
N LEU A 165 19.52 -19.67 10.56
CA LEU A 165 20.90 -20.00 10.93
C LEU A 165 21.97 -19.39 10.03
N PRO A 166 21.88 -19.48 8.68
CA PRO A 166 22.91 -18.92 7.81
C PRO A 166 23.06 -17.41 7.95
N ILE A 167 21.96 -16.71 8.21
CA ILE A 167 21.95 -15.24 8.38
C ILE A 167 22.48 -14.90 9.76
N LEU A 168 22.03 -15.61 10.81
CA LEU A 168 22.48 -15.40 12.17
C LEU A 168 24.00 -15.63 12.32
N GLU A 169 24.55 -16.65 11.67
CA GLU A 169 26.01 -16.90 11.67
C GLU A 169 26.80 -15.77 11.00
N GLN A 170 26.27 -15.21 9.91
CA GLN A 170 26.92 -14.08 9.24
C GLN A 170 26.87 -12.82 10.10
N VAL A 171 25.71 -12.50 10.65
CA VAL A 171 25.52 -11.33 11.52
C VAL A 171 26.36 -11.44 12.79
N ALA A 172 26.41 -12.62 13.41
CA ALA A 172 27.26 -12.87 14.58
C ALA A 172 28.76 -12.64 14.32
N LYS A 173 29.24 -13.03 13.13
CA LYS A 173 30.62 -12.75 12.70
C LYS A 173 30.90 -11.26 12.52
N MET A 174 29.90 -10.49 12.16
CA MET A 174 30.03 -9.04 11.96
C MET A 174 29.91 -8.23 13.27
N GLY A 175 29.43 -8.85 14.35
CA GLY A 175 29.31 -8.23 15.66
C GLY A 175 28.30 -7.09 15.77
N LYS A 176 27.32 -7.02 14.86
CA LYS A 176 26.25 -6.03 14.88
C LYS A 176 24.91 -6.64 15.29
N PRO A 177 23.99 -5.83 15.86
CA PRO A 177 22.65 -6.30 16.16
C PRO A 177 21.88 -6.63 14.89
N LEU A 178 20.90 -7.53 15.02
CA LEU A 178 19.97 -7.88 13.95
C LEU A 178 18.54 -7.51 14.36
N MET A 179 17.85 -6.79 13.51
CA MET A 179 16.40 -6.54 13.60
C MET A 179 15.71 -7.37 12.54
N ILE A 180 14.73 -8.15 12.95
CA ILE A 180 13.91 -8.96 12.04
C ILE A 180 12.52 -8.36 11.97
N ILE A 181 12.06 -8.06 10.75
CA ILE A 181 10.71 -7.60 10.43
C ILE A 181 10.05 -8.72 9.62
N ALA A 182 9.04 -9.38 10.21
CA ALA A 182 8.33 -10.48 9.58
C ALA A 182 6.82 -10.38 9.90
N GLU A 183 5.99 -11.12 9.16
CA GLU A 183 4.56 -11.23 9.46
C GLU A 183 4.35 -11.76 10.88
N ASP A 184 5.08 -12.81 11.25
CA ASP A 184 5.13 -13.39 12.59
C ASP A 184 6.41 -14.20 12.77
N VAL A 185 6.83 -14.44 14.02
CA VAL A 185 7.92 -15.34 14.36
C VAL A 185 7.42 -16.27 15.46
N ASP A 186 7.37 -17.56 15.18
CA ASP A 186 6.86 -18.56 16.13
C ASP A 186 7.64 -19.89 16.01
N GLY A 187 7.14 -20.89 16.75
CA GLY A 187 7.73 -22.23 16.72
C GLY A 187 9.10 -22.30 17.36
N GLU A 188 10.09 -22.77 16.58
CA GLU A 188 11.49 -22.94 17.01
C GLU A 188 12.39 -21.77 16.59
N ALA A 189 11.83 -20.71 15.95
CA ALA A 189 12.59 -19.58 15.42
C ALA A 189 12.95 -18.50 16.43
#